data_e7d3a7bfc07512e6f99664bc1a5a40b4
#
_entry.id   e7d3a7bfc07512e6f99664bc1a5a40b4
#
_cell.length_a   1.000
_cell.length_b   1.000
_cell.length_c   1.000
_cell.angle_alpha   90.00
_cell.angle_beta   90.00
_cell.angle_gamma   90.00
#
_symmetry.space_group_name_H-M   'P 1'
#
loop_
_entity.id
_entity.type
_entity.pdbx_description
1 polymer ?
#
loop_
_entity_poly.entity_id
_entity_poly.type
_entity_poly.pdbx_seq_one_letter_code
_entity_poly.pdbx_strand_id
1 'polypeptide(L)'
;VLTVTMTGLQPALGAGFGCGTIVGMDSLRPRRSVLFMPGANARALEKARSIDCDGIIIDLEDAVAPDLKVEARERAAGVVKEHPYGYREVAIRVNGMDTQWYHDDLAAAVAAGPDAIAVPKVGSAEHVHAIVADMEAAGADESVKLWAMIETPRAVLDCLDIAEASDRLTVLIMGTNDLTKELRASHVAGRAPVVTALQMCMLAARAAGTAILDGVYNDVRDVEGFTSQCREAQLMGFDGKTLIHPGQVGPANEVFAPDAEEVAEARGIIDAWENGNGSGVVTYQGRMIENLHVDTARRALAMAEAIEARG
;
A
#
# COMPACT_ATOMS: atom_id res chain seq x y z
N VAL A 1 69.81 1.02 -15.24
CA VAL A 1 69.11 -0.22 -14.81
C VAL A 1 68.25 0.22 -13.62
N LEU A 2 66.98 0.53 -13.83
CA LEU A 2 66.00 0.85 -12.78
C LEU A 2 65.16 -0.41 -12.57
N THR A 3 65.26 -0.99 -11.41
CA THR A 3 64.44 -2.11 -10.95
C THR A 3 63.14 -1.53 -10.34
N VAL A 4 62.00 -1.78 -11.00
CA VAL A 4 60.68 -1.46 -10.49
C VAL A 4 60.14 -2.68 -9.78
N THR A 5 60.01 -2.60 -8.43
CA THR A 5 59.36 -3.58 -7.61
C THR A 5 57.84 -3.42 -7.71
N MET A 6 57.17 -4.44 -8.26
CA MET A 6 55.70 -4.56 -8.26
C MET A 6 55.26 -5.03 -6.87
N THR A 7 54.69 -4.17 -6.07
CA THR A 7 53.93 -4.52 -4.87
C THR A 7 52.51 -4.89 -5.24
N GLY A 8 52.08 -6.08 -4.82
CA GLY A 8 50.85 -6.72 -5.21
C GLY A 8 49.57 -5.94 -4.84
N LEU A 9 48.69 -5.80 -5.80
CA LEU A 9 47.26 -5.55 -5.56
C LEU A 9 46.62 -6.88 -5.16
N GLN A 10 46.15 -6.95 -3.92
CA GLN A 10 45.15 -7.95 -3.53
C GLN A 10 43.81 -7.57 -4.16
N PRO A 11 43.06 -8.51 -4.77
CA PRO A 11 41.69 -8.23 -5.19
C PRO A 11 40.81 -8.13 -3.96
N ALA A 12 40.11 -7.00 -3.84
CA ALA A 12 39.02 -6.83 -2.89
C ALA A 12 37.95 -7.90 -3.21
N LEU A 13 37.86 -8.90 -2.36
CA LEU A 13 36.80 -9.90 -2.37
C LEU A 13 35.45 -9.25 -2.09
N GLY A 14 34.59 -9.29 -3.09
CA GLY A 14 33.19 -9.56 -3.03
C GLY A 14 32.37 -8.86 -1.96
N ALA A 15 31.81 -7.70 -2.29
CA ALA A 15 30.48 -7.37 -1.75
C ALA A 15 29.50 -8.41 -2.35
N GLY A 16 29.20 -9.44 -1.59
CA GLY A 16 28.12 -10.36 -1.93
C GLY A 16 26.84 -9.56 -2.02
N PHE A 17 26.23 -9.57 -3.20
CA PHE A 17 24.83 -9.21 -3.37
C PHE A 17 24.01 -10.23 -2.56
N GLY A 18 23.82 -9.97 -1.29
CA GLY A 18 22.82 -10.62 -0.46
C GLY A 18 21.45 -10.13 -0.96
N CYS A 19 20.87 -10.87 -1.88
CA CYS A 19 19.44 -10.79 -2.16
C CYS A 19 18.70 -11.43 -0.98
N GLY A 20 18.63 -10.72 0.11
CA GLY A 20 17.83 -11.03 1.29
C GLY A 20 17.00 -9.79 1.55
N THR A 21 15.93 -9.61 0.78
CA THR A 21 14.93 -8.62 1.09
C THR A 21 14.33 -9.00 2.43
N ILE A 22 14.77 -8.34 3.50
CA ILE A 22 14.04 -8.35 4.77
C ILE A 22 12.71 -7.69 4.44
N VAL A 23 11.69 -8.50 4.21
CA VAL A 23 10.31 -8.02 4.10
C VAL A 23 10.01 -7.35 5.43
N GLY A 24 9.95 -6.02 5.47
CA GLY A 24 9.65 -5.27 6.68
C GLY A 24 8.28 -5.70 7.23
N MET A 25 8.10 -5.67 8.55
CA MET A 25 6.82 -6.08 9.18
C MET A 25 5.61 -5.31 8.60
N ASP A 26 5.79 -4.08 8.15
CA ASP A 26 4.75 -3.27 7.51
C ASP A 26 4.25 -3.84 6.17
N SER A 27 5.09 -4.57 5.43
CA SER A 27 4.71 -5.20 4.17
C SER A 27 3.89 -6.50 4.34
N LEU A 28 3.83 -7.03 5.56
CA LEU A 28 3.02 -8.20 5.93
C LEU A 28 1.68 -7.83 6.56
N ARG A 29 1.43 -6.55 6.85
CA ARG A 29 0.12 -6.11 7.35
C ARG A 29 -0.93 -6.31 6.25
N PRO A 30 -2.02 -7.07 6.48
CA PRO A 30 -3.09 -7.20 5.51
C PRO A 30 -3.72 -5.84 5.19
N ARG A 31 -3.85 -5.52 3.91
CA ARG A 31 -4.50 -4.31 3.37
C ARG A 31 -5.43 -4.65 2.21
N ARG A 32 -6.10 -5.83 2.29
CA ARG A 32 -6.99 -6.35 1.24
C ARG A 32 -8.09 -5.37 0.86
N SER A 33 -8.66 -4.70 1.87
CA SER A 33 -9.74 -3.72 1.74
C SER A 33 -9.45 -2.48 2.57
N VAL A 34 -9.29 -1.34 1.92
CA VAL A 34 -9.05 -0.05 2.59
C VAL A 34 -10.18 0.91 2.21
N LEU A 35 -11.07 1.19 3.18
CA LEU A 35 -12.34 1.86 2.92
C LEU A 35 -12.25 3.37 3.18
N PHE A 36 -12.56 4.17 2.15
CA PHE A 36 -12.75 5.60 2.30
C PHE A 36 -14.02 5.92 3.09
N MET A 37 -13.89 6.81 4.08
CA MET A 37 -14.97 7.30 4.93
C MET A 37 -14.97 8.81 4.94
N PRO A 38 -16.07 9.48 4.49
CA PRO A 38 -16.15 10.95 4.52
C PRO A 38 -16.01 11.50 5.94
N GLY A 39 -15.00 12.35 6.19
CA GLY A 39 -14.75 12.96 7.51
C GLY A 39 -15.91 13.83 8.00
N ALA A 40 -16.71 14.38 7.08
CA ALA A 40 -17.91 15.14 7.41
C ALA A 40 -19.09 14.28 7.90
N ASN A 41 -19.05 12.93 7.72
CA ASN A 41 -20.18 12.05 8.01
C ASN A 41 -19.98 11.23 9.30
N ALA A 42 -20.47 11.77 10.43
CA ALA A 42 -20.35 11.12 11.73
C ALA A 42 -20.96 9.71 11.78
N ARG A 43 -22.09 9.47 11.05
CA ARG A 43 -22.72 8.13 11.01
C ARG A 43 -21.88 7.13 10.24
N ALA A 44 -21.22 7.56 9.17
CA ALA A 44 -20.32 6.71 8.41
C ALA A 44 -19.09 6.32 9.26
N LEU A 45 -18.49 7.27 9.97
CA LEU A 45 -17.36 7.03 10.88
C LEU A 45 -17.73 6.06 12.01
N GLU A 46 -18.92 6.22 12.61
CA GLU A 46 -19.40 5.28 13.62
C GLU A 46 -19.63 3.87 13.05
N LYS A 47 -20.27 3.78 11.87
CA LYS A 47 -20.50 2.48 11.21
C LYS A 47 -19.19 1.76 10.86
N ALA A 48 -18.14 2.50 10.54
CA ALA A 48 -16.84 1.94 10.18
C ALA A 48 -16.22 1.08 11.31
N ARG A 49 -16.60 1.31 12.56
CA ARG A 49 -16.16 0.50 13.72
C ARG A 49 -16.52 -0.98 13.60
N SER A 50 -17.59 -1.31 12.89
CA SER A 50 -18.12 -2.68 12.74
C SER A 50 -17.91 -3.27 11.33
N ILE A 51 -17.33 -2.54 10.39
CA ILE A 51 -17.06 -3.04 9.04
C ILE A 51 -15.76 -3.85 9.07
N ASP A 52 -15.78 -5.06 8.51
CA ASP A 52 -14.63 -5.97 8.47
C ASP A 52 -13.65 -5.61 7.34
N CYS A 53 -13.22 -4.35 7.28
CA CYS A 53 -12.15 -3.90 6.39
C CYS A 53 -10.80 -3.91 7.11
N ASP A 54 -9.72 -4.03 6.34
CA ASP A 54 -8.37 -4.05 6.87
C ASP A 54 -7.86 -2.66 7.24
N GLY A 55 -8.32 -1.64 6.51
CA GLY A 55 -7.96 -0.25 6.77
C GLY A 55 -9.10 0.73 6.49
N ILE A 56 -8.95 1.91 7.04
CA ILE A 56 -9.90 3.03 6.89
C ILE A 56 -9.10 4.27 6.49
N ILE A 57 -9.56 4.97 5.46
CA ILE A 57 -9.07 6.31 5.12
C ILE A 57 -10.18 7.30 5.46
N ILE A 58 -9.99 8.09 6.51
CA ILE A 58 -10.89 9.21 6.83
C ILE A 58 -10.55 10.35 5.89
N ASP A 59 -11.50 10.69 5.03
CA ASP A 59 -11.28 11.62 3.93
C ASP A 59 -11.66 13.05 4.28
N LEU A 60 -10.71 13.98 4.13
CA LEU A 60 -10.91 15.41 4.23
C LEU A 60 -10.91 16.11 2.86
N GLU A 61 -10.61 15.36 1.79
CA GLU A 61 -10.47 15.90 0.42
C GLU A 61 -11.79 15.77 -0.36
N ASP A 62 -11.85 14.99 -1.39
CA ASP A 62 -12.93 14.95 -2.40
C ASP A 62 -14.32 14.63 -1.82
N ALA A 63 -14.40 13.80 -0.79
CA ALA A 63 -15.67 13.46 -0.14
C ALA A 63 -16.23 14.54 0.79
N VAL A 64 -15.58 15.71 0.89
CA VAL A 64 -15.95 16.78 1.79
C VAL A 64 -16.11 18.09 1.02
N ALA A 65 -17.29 18.71 1.09
CA ALA A 65 -17.55 20.02 0.50
C ALA A 65 -16.66 21.12 1.14
N PRO A 66 -16.29 22.18 0.39
CA PRO A 66 -15.38 23.22 0.88
C PRO A 66 -15.81 23.90 2.20
N ASP A 67 -17.08 24.11 2.39
CA ASP A 67 -17.67 24.73 3.58
C ASP A 67 -17.68 23.80 4.81
N LEU A 68 -17.50 22.49 4.60
CA LEU A 68 -17.46 21.48 5.67
C LEU A 68 -16.03 21.03 6.03
N LYS A 69 -14.99 21.53 5.36
CA LYS A 69 -13.60 21.09 5.56
C LYS A 69 -13.14 21.23 7.01
N VAL A 70 -13.42 22.36 7.66
CA VAL A 70 -13.02 22.61 9.04
C VAL A 70 -13.72 21.65 10.00
N GLU A 71 -15.04 21.51 9.87
CA GLU A 71 -15.82 20.58 10.71
C GLU A 71 -15.39 19.12 10.50
N ALA A 72 -15.12 18.71 9.25
CA ALA A 72 -14.63 17.38 8.94
C ALA A 72 -13.25 17.10 9.55
N ARG A 73 -12.33 18.07 9.50
CA ARG A 73 -11.01 18.01 10.13
C ARG A 73 -11.11 17.78 11.64
N GLU A 74 -11.89 18.61 12.32
CA GLU A 74 -12.09 18.51 13.78
C GLU A 74 -12.70 17.16 14.18
N ARG A 75 -13.69 16.69 13.40
CA ARG A 75 -14.34 15.39 13.63
C ARG A 75 -13.38 14.24 13.39
N ALA A 76 -12.63 14.23 12.27
CA ALA A 76 -11.67 13.19 11.97
C ALA A 76 -10.59 13.09 13.06
N ALA A 77 -10.01 14.23 13.46
CA ALA A 77 -9.02 14.27 14.52
C ALA A 77 -9.59 13.79 15.87
N GLY A 78 -10.83 14.18 16.21
CA GLY A 78 -11.50 13.75 17.42
C GLY A 78 -11.72 12.23 17.46
N VAL A 79 -12.24 11.67 16.38
CA VAL A 79 -12.51 10.21 16.28
C VAL A 79 -11.23 9.40 16.33
N VAL A 80 -10.15 9.81 15.62
CA VAL A 80 -8.90 9.07 15.62
C VAL A 80 -8.26 9.01 17.00
N LYS A 81 -8.29 10.09 17.77
CA LYS A 81 -7.78 10.14 19.16
C LYS A 81 -8.43 9.13 20.10
N GLU A 82 -9.68 8.74 19.84
CA GLU A 82 -10.38 7.74 20.64
C GLU A 82 -9.94 6.28 20.30
N HIS A 83 -9.17 6.07 19.23
CA HIS A 83 -8.75 4.75 18.70
C HIS A 83 -9.88 3.71 18.59
N PRO A 84 -11.02 4.04 17.95
CA PRO A 84 -12.22 3.22 18.02
C PRO A 84 -12.22 2.04 17.03
N TYR A 85 -11.19 1.93 16.16
CA TYR A 85 -11.23 1.06 14.98
C TYR A 85 -10.53 -0.28 15.17
N GLY A 86 -10.01 -0.58 16.38
CA GLY A 86 -9.44 -1.88 16.72
C GLY A 86 -8.20 -2.23 15.88
N TYR A 87 -8.21 -3.38 15.21
CA TYR A 87 -7.10 -3.86 14.38
C TYR A 87 -6.89 -3.09 13.07
N ARG A 88 -7.87 -2.30 12.65
CA ARG A 88 -7.86 -1.60 11.37
C ARG A 88 -6.76 -0.55 11.32
N GLU A 89 -6.05 -0.49 10.20
CA GLU A 89 -5.12 0.58 9.95
C GLU A 89 -5.89 1.86 9.60
N VAL A 90 -5.59 2.96 10.28
CA VAL A 90 -6.34 4.21 10.14
C VAL A 90 -5.45 5.27 9.52
N ALA A 91 -5.84 5.75 8.35
CA ALA A 91 -5.22 6.90 7.72
C ALA A 91 -6.19 8.10 7.68
N ILE A 92 -5.66 9.32 7.73
CA ILE A 92 -6.41 10.54 7.41
C ILE A 92 -5.92 11.04 6.06
N ARG A 93 -6.81 11.14 5.06
CA ARG A 93 -6.48 11.80 3.80
C ARG A 93 -6.69 13.30 3.95
N VAL A 94 -5.58 14.03 3.95
CA VAL A 94 -5.58 15.51 3.98
C VAL A 94 -5.86 16.10 2.60
N ASN A 95 -6.15 17.39 2.52
CA ASN A 95 -6.25 18.09 1.24
C ASN A 95 -4.87 18.24 0.59
N GLY A 96 -4.81 18.45 -0.72
CA GLY A 96 -3.57 18.56 -1.48
C GLY A 96 -2.68 19.72 -1.02
N MET A 97 -1.37 19.59 -1.20
CA MET A 97 -0.34 20.55 -0.78
C MET A 97 -0.56 21.97 -1.33
N ASP A 98 -1.21 22.08 -2.48
CA ASP A 98 -1.52 23.34 -3.17
C ASP A 98 -2.79 24.02 -2.68
N THR A 99 -3.48 23.46 -1.68
CA THR A 99 -4.73 23.99 -1.14
C THR A 99 -4.52 24.78 0.15
N GLN A 100 -5.44 25.70 0.43
CA GLN A 100 -5.43 26.46 1.68
C GLN A 100 -5.69 25.61 2.94
N TRP A 101 -6.14 24.37 2.81
CA TRP A 101 -6.51 23.50 3.93
C TRP A 101 -5.36 22.57 4.36
N TYR A 102 -4.37 22.35 3.49
CA TYR A 102 -3.31 21.35 3.68
C TYR A 102 -2.61 21.43 5.04
N HIS A 103 -2.03 22.58 5.37
CA HIS A 103 -1.23 22.72 6.60
C HIS A 103 -2.06 22.52 7.88
N ASP A 104 -3.29 23.04 7.89
CA ASP A 104 -4.18 22.87 9.03
C ASP A 104 -4.66 21.42 9.16
N ASP A 105 -4.95 20.74 8.03
CA ASP A 105 -5.33 19.34 8.01
C ASP A 105 -4.19 18.46 8.50
N LEU A 106 -2.97 18.71 8.01
CA LEU A 106 -1.78 17.99 8.40
C LEU A 106 -1.51 18.14 9.90
N ALA A 107 -1.54 19.35 10.42
CA ALA A 107 -1.32 19.61 11.85
C ALA A 107 -2.38 18.90 12.72
N ALA A 108 -3.65 18.95 12.33
CA ALA A 108 -4.72 18.26 13.04
C ALA A 108 -4.59 16.73 12.96
N ALA A 109 -4.22 16.20 11.80
CA ALA A 109 -3.99 14.77 11.59
C ALA A 109 -2.80 14.28 12.44
N VAL A 110 -1.66 14.98 12.42
CA VAL A 110 -0.50 14.66 13.25
C VAL A 110 -0.87 14.67 14.74
N ALA A 111 -1.59 15.70 15.21
CA ALA A 111 -2.03 15.79 16.60
C ALA A 111 -3.04 14.70 17.00
N ALA A 112 -3.71 14.07 16.04
CA ALA A 112 -4.63 12.96 16.29
C ALA A 112 -3.93 11.61 16.41
N GLY A 113 -2.74 11.44 15.80
CA GLY A 113 -1.93 10.22 15.86
C GLY A 113 -2.57 9.03 15.11
N PRO A 114 -2.93 9.16 13.81
CA PRO A 114 -3.35 8.01 13.01
C PRO A 114 -2.16 7.08 12.72
N ASP A 115 -2.41 5.87 12.21
CA ASP A 115 -1.33 5.02 11.69
C ASP A 115 -0.64 5.67 10.48
N ALA A 116 -1.39 6.41 9.64
CA ALA A 116 -0.81 7.08 8.48
C ALA A 116 -1.54 8.39 8.11
N ILE A 117 -0.84 9.22 7.36
CA ILE A 117 -1.41 10.38 6.66
C ILE A 117 -1.37 10.08 5.16
N ALA A 118 -2.53 10.09 4.52
CA ALA A 118 -2.65 9.92 3.09
C ALA A 118 -2.63 11.29 2.41
N VAL A 119 -1.75 11.49 1.42
CA VAL A 119 -1.61 12.76 0.72
C VAL A 119 -1.93 12.56 -0.76
N PRO A 120 -2.91 13.32 -1.30
CA PRO A 120 -3.24 13.28 -2.72
C PRO A 120 -2.20 13.99 -3.57
N LYS A 121 -2.16 13.65 -4.86
CA LYS A 121 -1.38 14.35 -5.90
C LYS A 121 0.12 14.47 -5.62
N VAL A 122 0.70 13.47 -4.95
CA VAL A 122 2.15 13.39 -4.79
C VAL A 122 2.77 13.16 -6.16
N GLY A 123 3.57 14.10 -6.62
CA GLY A 123 4.06 14.15 -8.01
C GLY A 123 5.57 13.94 -8.17
N SER A 124 6.35 13.94 -7.08
CA SER A 124 7.80 13.76 -7.12
C SER A 124 8.39 13.40 -5.75
N ALA A 125 9.66 13.00 -5.71
CA ALA A 125 10.43 12.78 -4.48
C ALA A 125 10.50 14.05 -3.60
N GLU A 126 10.61 15.23 -4.22
CA GLU A 126 10.64 16.51 -3.51
C GLU A 126 9.33 16.77 -2.77
N HIS A 127 8.17 16.37 -3.35
CA HIS A 127 6.89 16.44 -2.63
C HIS A 127 6.91 15.54 -1.39
N VAL A 128 7.44 14.31 -1.51
CA VAL A 128 7.57 13.40 -0.35
C VAL A 128 8.45 14.02 0.73
N HIS A 129 9.61 14.54 0.37
CA HIS A 129 10.52 15.21 1.31
C HIS A 129 9.86 16.41 2.01
N ALA A 130 9.10 17.23 1.26
CA ALA A 130 8.39 18.38 1.82
C ALA A 130 7.29 17.93 2.79
N ILE A 131 6.49 16.92 2.42
CA ILE A 131 5.44 16.37 3.30
C ILE A 131 6.05 15.81 4.59
N VAL A 132 7.13 15.04 4.49
CA VAL A 132 7.81 14.48 5.67
C VAL A 132 8.34 15.58 6.57
N ALA A 133 8.94 16.63 6.02
CA ALA A 133 9.41 17.78 6.77
C ALA A 133 8.25 18.52 7.47
N ASP A 134 7.11 18.68 6.79
CA ASP A 134 5.91 19.29 7.37
C ASP A 134 5.32 18.41 8.50
N MET A 135 5.31 17.08 8.33
CA MET A 135 4.89 16.14 9.39
C MET A 135 5.80 16.25 10.62
N GLU A 136 7.11 16.32 10.44
CA GLU A 136 8.09 16.49 11.50
C GLU A 136 7.95 17.84 12.20
N ALA A 137 7.77 18.91 11.43
CA ALA A 137 7.53 20.26 11.97
C ALA A 137 6.22 20.34 12.78
N ALA A 138 5.20 19.57 12.41
CA ALA A 138 3.95 19.42 13.17
C ALA A 138 4.09 18.50 14.40
N GLY A 139 5.24 17.84 14.59
CA GLY A 139 5.52 16.97 15.74
C GLY A 139 5.04 15.53 15.56
N ALA A 140 4.97 15.03 14.33
CA ALA A 140 4.58 13.64 14.07
C ALA A 140 5.57 12.65 14.69
N ASP A 141 5.05 11.66 15.43
CA ASP A 141 5.82 10.51 15.88
C ASP A 141 6.34 9.70 14.66
N GLU A 142 7.47 9.02 14.80
CA GLU A 142 8.04 8.19 13.73
C GLU A 142 7.14 7.01 13.31
N SER A 143 6.22 6.59 14.17
CA SER A 143 5.23 5.56 13.88
C SER A 143 4.18 6.02 12.88
N VAL A 144 3.90 7.33 12.78
CA VAL A 144 2.94 7.87 11.80
C VAL A 144 3.55 7.81 10.41
N LYS A 145 2.96 7.01 9.53
CA LYS A 145 3.46 6.75 8.18
C LYS A 145 2.85 7.71 7.15
N LEU A 146 3.46 7.75 5.97
CA LEU A 146 2.97 8.47 4.81
C LEU A 146 2.41 7.47 3.78
N TRP A 147 1.21 7.74 3.30
CA TRP A 147 0.62 7.09 2.14
C TRP A 147 0.52 8.09 1.00
N ALA A 148 1.12 7.78 -0.15
CA ALA A 148 1.14 8.69 -1.29
C ALA A 148 0.14 8.24 -2.36
N MET A 149 -0.74 9.17 -2.82
CA MET A 149 -1.62 8.89 -3.95
C MET A 149 -0.92 9.23 -5.26
N ILE A 150 -0.83 8.20 -6.12
CA ILE A 150 -0.27 8.27 -7.46
C ILE A 150 -1.42 8.41 -8.45
N GLU A 151 -1.68 9.64 -8.89
CA GLU A 151 -2.91 9.97 -9.61
C GLU A 151 -2.72 10.99 -10.75
N THR A 152 -1.45 11.26 -11.10
CA THR A 152 -1.10 12.07 -12.26
C THR A 152 -0.14 11.34 -13.18
N PRO A 153 -0.11 11.62 -14.49
CA PRO A 153 0.88 11.02 -15.39
C PRO A 153 2.32 11.25 -14.96
N ARG A 154 2.61 12.42 -14.38
CA ARG A 154 3.94 12.74 -13.85
C ARG A 154 4.31 11.81 -12.70
N ALA A 155 3.42 11.66 -11.73
CA ALA A 155 3.63 10.76 -10.59
C ALA A 155 3.86 9.30 -11.02
N VAL A 156 3.19 8.83 -12.07
CA VAL A 156 3.41 7.49 -12.64
C VAL A 156 4.82 7.35 -13.21
N LEU A 157 5.31 8.37 -13.94
CA LEU A 157 6.66 8.35 -14.52
C LEU A 157 7.76 8.43 -13.47
N ASP A 158 7.54 9.16 -12.38
CA ASP A 158 8.49 9.37 -11.29
C ASP A 158 8.23 8.43 -10.10
N CYS A 159 7.40 7.38 -10.27
CA CYS A 159 6.88 6.56 -9.18
C CYS A 159 7.96 5.85 -8.36
N LEU A 160 9.06 5.44 -8.97
CA LEU A 160 10.19 4.83 -8.26
C LEU A 160 10.86 5.84 -7.33
N ASP A 161 11.18 7.02 -7.84
CA ASP A 161 11.81 8.08 -7.05
C ASP A 161 10.90 8.52 -5.89
N ILE A 162 9.57 8.56 -6.11
CA ILE A 162 8.58 8.82 -5.07
C ILE A 162 8.63 7.71 -4.01
N ALA A 163 8.61 6.44 -4.41
CA ALA A 163 8.54 5.30 -3.51
C ALA A 163 9.80 5.14 -2.63
N GLU A 164 10.97 5.54 -3.14
CA GLU A 164 12.27 5.47 -2.45
C GLU A 164 12.61 6.74 -1.66
N ALA A 165 11.80 7.79 -1.74
CA ALA A 165 12.13 9.10 -1.19
C ALA A 165 12.19 9.14 0.35
N SER A 166 11.50 8.24 1.08
CA SER A 166 11.49 8.22 2.54
C SER A 166 11.01 6.90 3.11
N ASP A 167 11.63 6.42 4.18
CA ASP A 167 11.21 5.26 4.96
C ASP A 167 9.84 5.47 5.67
N ARG A 168 9.37 6.71 5.75
CA ARG A 168 8.01 7.01 6.23
C ARG A 168 6.95 6.65 5.21
N LEU A 169 7.29 6.61 3.89
CA LEU A 169 6.35 6.24 2.84
C LEU A 169 6.23 4.72 2.78
N THR A 170 5.11 4.19 3.23
CA THR A 170 4.88 2.74 3.32
C THR A 170 3.83 2.21 2.36
N VAL A 171 2.98 3.08 1.80
CA VAL A 171 1.91 2.69 0.89
C VAL A 171 1.79 3.67 -0.28
N LEU A 172 1.72 3.13 -1.48
CA LEU A 172 1.26 3.85 -2.67
C LEU A 172 -0.23 3.54 -2.91
N ILE A 173 -1.02 4.53 -3.25
CA ILE A 173 -2.44 4.39 -3.58
C ILE A 173 -2.65 4.85 -5.02
N MET A 174 -3.20 3.99 -5.87
CA MET A 174 -3.55 4.38 -7.23
C MET A 174 -4.81 5.25 -7.26
N GLY A 175 -4.68 6.52 -7.63
CA GLY A 175 -5.80 7.44 -7.85
C GLY A 175 -6.33 7.36 -9.29
N THR A 176 -6.98 6.24 -9.63
CA THR A 176 -7.35 5.92 -11.02
C THR A 176 -8.37 6.87 -11.64
N ASN A 177 -9.19 7.56 -10.85
CA ASN A 177 -10.15 8.55 -11.36
C ASN A 177 -9.44 9.79 -11.91
N ASP A 178 -8.56 10.41 -11.08
CA ASP A 178 -7.80 11.59 -11.50
C ASP A 178 -6.81 11.23 -12.60
N LEU A 179 -6.13 10.08 -12.51
CA LEU A 179 -5.24 9.62 -13.56
C LEU A 179 -5.96 9.47 -14.91
N THR A 180 -7.14 8.85 -14.93
CA THR A 180 -7.94 8.69 -16.16
C THR A 180 -8.34 10.05 -16.75
N LYS A 181 -8.75 10.99 -15.89
CA LYS A 181 -9.07 12.38 -16.28
C LYS A 181 -7.85 13.10 -16.88
N GLU A 182 -6.69 13.03 -16.19
CA GLU A 182 -5.45 13.65 -16.66
C GLU A 182 -4.96 13.07 -18.01
N LEU A 183 -5.12 11.76 -18.20
CA LEU A 183 -4.84 11.08 -19.46
C LEU A 183 -5.85 11.41 -20.56
N ARG A 184 -6.94 12.13 -20.24
CA ARG A 184 -8.09 12.37 -21.15
C ARG A 184 -8.68 11.05 -21.70
N ALA A 185 -8.61 10.00 -20.90
CA ALA A 185 -9.06 8.66 -21.24
C ALA A 185 -10.49 8.41 -20.71
N SER A 186 -11.02 7.22 -20.96
CA SER A 186 -12.33 6.79 -20.47
C SER A 186 -12.19 5.60 -19.53
N HIS A 187 -13.10 5.52 -18.56
CA HIS A 187 -13.25 4.30 -17.77
C HIS A 187 -13.89 3.21 -18.63
N VAL A 188 -13.21 2.08 -18.75
CA VAL A 188 -13.67 0.91 -19.49
C VAL A 188 -13.41 -0.37 -18.69
N ALA A 189 -14.20 -1.41 -18.94
CA ALA A 189 -13.92 -2.73 -18.38
C ALA A 189 -12.53 -3.20 -18.80
N GLY A 190 -11.80 -3.90 -17.90
CA GLY A 190 -10.42 -4.34 -18.13
C GLY A 190 -9.38 -3.22 -18.10
N ARG A 191 -9.79 -1.96 -17.86
CA ARG A 191 -8.93 -0.79 -17.58
C ARG A 191 -7.78 -0.53 -18.56
N ALA A 192 -7.95 -0.95 -19.85
CA ALA A 192 -6.91 -0.83 -20.88
C ALA A 192 -6.20 0.54 -20.91
N PRO A 193 -6.89 1.70 -20.74
CA PRO A 193 -6.22 3.00 -20.78
C PRO A 193 -5.21 3.25 -19.63
N VAL A 194 -5.34 2.57 -18.50
CA VAL A 194 -4.51 2.80 -17.31
C VAL A 194 -3.65 1.59 -16.93
N VAL A 195 -3.79 0.43 -17.58
CA VAL A 195 -3.05 -0.80 -17.25
C VAL A 195 -1.54 -0.57 -17.24
N THR A 196 -1.00 0.15 -18.24
CA THR A 196 0.44 0.47 -18.27
C THR A 196 0.87 1.26 -17.03
N ALA A 197 0.10 2.26 -16.62
CA ALA A 197 0.39 3.07 -15.44
C ALA A 197 0.33 2.21 -14.16
N LEU A 198 -0.68 1.34 -14.04
CA LEU A 198 -0.81 0.41 -12.91
C LEU A 198 0.41 -0.52 -12.80
N GLN A 199 0.86 -1.07 -13.92
CA GLN A 199 2.03 -1.97 -13.95
C GLN A 199 3.34 -1.23 -13.68
N MET A 200 3.51 -0.01 -14.17
CA MET A 200 4.69 0.82 -13.87
C MET A 200 4.78 1.13 -12.37
N CYS A 201 3.68 1.53 -11.75
CA CYS A 201 3.64 1.80 -10.32
C CYS A 201 3.84 0.52 -9.49
N MET A 202 3.33 -0.62 -9.97
CA MET A 202 3.59 -1.92 -9.35
C MET A 202 5.09 -2.28 -9.36
N LEU A 203 5.77 -2.10 -10.50
CA LEU A 203 7.22 -2.33 -10.60
C LEU A 203 7.98 -1.43 -9.63
N ALA A 204 7.63 -0.14 -9.57
CA ALA A 204 8.23 0.82 -8.65
C ALA A 204 8.02 0.43 -7.18
N ALA A 205 6.79 0.10 -6.80
CA ALA A 205 6.47 -0.35 -5.44
C ALA A 205 7.27 -1.59 -5.03
N ARG A 206 7.40 -2.57 -5.91
CA ARG A 206 8.17 -3.80 -5.60
C ARG A 206 9.68 -3.55 -5.57
N ALA A 207 10.21 -2.65 -6.40
CA ALA A 207 11.61 -2.25 -6.35
C ALA A 207 11.95 -1.55 -5.03
N ALA A 208 11.07 -0.65 -4.56
CA ALA A 208 11.22 0.08 -3.31
C ALA A 208 10.84 -0.73 -2.05
N GLY A 209 10.20 -1.89 -2.19
CA GLY A 209 9.68 -2.67 -1.06
C GLY A 209 8.43 -2.07 -0.39
N THR A 210 7.73 -1.16 -1.08
CA THR A 210 6.56 -0.44 -0.60
C THR A 210 5.28 -1.19 -0.96
N ALA A 211 4.26 -1.15 -0.09
CA ALA A 211 2.94 -1.70 -0.41
C ALA A 211 2.22 -0.81 -1.43
N ILE A 212 1.34 -1.42 -2.24
CA ILE A 212 0.56 -0.67 -3.23
C ILE A 212 -0.89 -1.14 -3.27
N LEU A 213 -1.82 -0.17 -3.22
CA LEU A 213 -3.25 -0.38 -3.28
C LEU A 213 -3.81 0.05 -4.64
N ASP A 214 -4.63 -0.80 -5.21
CA ASP A 214 -5.38 -0.46 -6.42
C ASP A 214 -6.45 0.62 -6.15
N GLY A 215 -6.82 1.37 -7.17
CA GLY A 215 -7.78 2.46 -7.09
C GLY A 215 -9.24 2.00 -6.95
N VAL A 216 -10.11 2.94 -6.65
CA VAL A 216 -11.54 2.70 -6.41
C VAL A 216 -12.30 2.16 -7.63
N TYR A 217 -13.45 1.51 -7.39
CA TYR A 217 -14.42 1.10 -8.38
C TYR A 217 -15.73 1.88 -8.18
N ASN A 218 -16.14 2.65 -9.18
CA ASN A 218 -17.17 3.67 -9.01
C ASN A 218 -18.61 3.15 -8.98
N ASP A 219 -18.92 2.05 -9.70
CA ASP A 219 -20.29 1.50 -9.67
C ASP A 219 -20.46 0.56 -8.47
N VAL A 220 -20.96 1.10 -7.37
CA VAL A 220 -21.16 0.36 -6.12
C VAL A 220 -22.24 -0.73 -6.20
N ARG A 221 -23.04 -0.77 -7.28
CA ARG A 221 -24.08 -1.77 -7.50
C ARG A 221 -23.59 -2.93 -8.37
N ASP A 222 -22.53 -2.73 -9.13
CA ASP A 222 -21.92 -3.75 -9.98
C ASP A 222 -20.88 -4.57 -9.18
N VAL A 223 -21.36 -5.50 -8.39
CA VAL A 223 -20.52 -6.38 -7.56
C VAL A 223 -19.67 -7.32 -8.42
N GLU A 224 -20.19 -7.79 -9.56
CA GLU A 224 -19.50 -8.71 -10.45
C GLU A 224 -18.32 -8.02 -11.15
N GLY A 225 -18.53 -6.84 -11.72
CA GLY A 225 -17.46 -6.03 -12.32
C GLY A 225 -16.41 -5.59 -11.27
N PHE A 226 -16.85 -5.23 -10.06
CA PHE A 226 -15.94 -4.94 -8.96
C PHE A 226 -15.04 -6.14 -8.61
N THR A 227 -15.65 -7.34 -8.46
CA THR A 227 -14.90 -8.57 -8.13
C THR A 227 -13.93 -8.96 -9.25
N SER A 228 -14.36 -8.80 -10.52
CA SER A 228 -13.47 -8.99 -11.67
C SER A 228 -12.26 -8.06 -11.63
N GLN A 229 -12.48 -6.77 -11.30
CA GLN A 229 -11.39 -5.80 -11.18
C GLN A 229 -10.46 -6.09 -9.99
N CYS A 230 -10.98 -6.61 -8.87
CA CYS A 230 -10.14 -7.09 -7.76
C CYS A 230 -9.22 -8.23 -8.21
N ARG A 231 -9.74 -9.22 -8.96
CA ARG A 231 -8.93 -10.33 -9.50
C ARG A 231 -7.87 -9.84 -10.48
N GLU A 232 -8.20 -8.90 -11.36
CA GLU A 232 -7.20 -8.27 -12.24
C GLU A 232 -6.07 -7.62 -11.43
N ALA A 233 -6.41 -6.89 -10.38
CA ALA A 233 -5.44 -6.23 -9.51
C ALA A 233 -4.58 -7.27 -8.74
N GLN A 234 -5.18 -8.31 -8.19
CA GLN A 234 -4.47 -9.41 -7.52
C GLN A 234 -3.47 -10.08 -8.48
N LEU A 235 -3.89 -10.38 -9.71
CA LEU A 235 -3.03 -10.97 -10.75
C LEU A 235 -1.88 -10.04 -11.17
N MET A 236 -2.06 -8.72 -11.09
CA MET A 236 -0.99 -7.74 -11.27
C MET A 236 -0.03 -7.66 -10.08
N GLY A 237 -0.41 -8.21 -8.92
CA GLY A 237 0.39 -8.22 -7.70
C GLY A 237 0.04 -7.13 -6.68
N PHE A 238 -1.09 -6.43 -6.80
CA PHE A 238 -1.54 -5.45 -5.79
C PHE A 238 -1.78 -6.11 -4.43
N ASP A 239 -1.47 -5.40 -3.35
CA ASP A 239 -1.65 -5.88 -1.97
C ASP A 239 -3.11 -5.78 -1.50
N GLY A 240 -3.93 -5.03 -2.21
CA GLY A 240 -5.34 -4.81 -1.97
C GLY A 240 -5.89 -3.64 -2.78
N LYS A 241 -7.01 -3.12 -2.32
CA LYS A 241 -7.77 -2.09 -3.07
C LYS A 241 -8.40 -1.06 -2.15
N THR A 242 -8.41 0.19 -2.59
CA THR A 242 -9.23 1.23 -1.95
C THR A 242 -10.69 1.11 -2.37
N LEU A 243 -11.59 1.32 -1.42
CA LEU A 243 -13.03 1.07 -1.55
C LEU A 243 -13.82 2.33 -1.18
N ILE A 244 -15.01 2.50 -1.80
CA ILE A 244 -15.91 3.63 -1.51
C ILE A 244 -17.27 3.20 -0.97
N HIS A 245 -17.49 1.90 -0.80
CA HIS A 245 -18.76 1.38 -0.29
C HIS A 245 -18.55 0.13 0.56
N PRO A 246 -19.25 -0.03 1.71
CA PRO A 246 -19.13 -1.20 2.57
C PRO A 246 -19.40 -2.54 1.88
N GLY A 247 -20.29 -2.57 0.89
CA GLY A 247 -20.59 -3.76 0.10
C GLY A 247 -19.43 -4.29 -0.75
N GLN A 248 -18.37 -3.50 -0.93
CA GLN A 248 -17.15 -3.91 -1.64
C GLN A 248 -16.16 -4.66 -0.73
N VAL A 249 -16.31 -4.57 0.59
CA VAL A 249 -15.35 -5.12 1.56
C VAL A 249 -15.26 -6.64 1.47
N GLY A 250 -16.39 -7.35 1.56
CA GLY A 250 -16.40 -8.81 1.49
C GLY A 250 -15.72 -9.36 0.24
N PRO A 251 -16.14 -8.94 -0.98
CA PRO A 251 -15.48 -9.39 -2.21
C PRO A 251 -13.99 -9.04 -2.30
N ALA A 252 -13.56 -7.87 -1.80
CA ALA A 252 -12.14 -7.52 -1.76
C ALA A 252 -11.37 -8.43 -0.79
N ASN A 253 -11.88 -8.64 0.42
CA ASN A 253 -11.28 -9.52 1.40
C ASN A 253 -11.12 -10.95 0.88
N GLU A 254 -12.13 -11.46 0.16
CA GLU A 254 -12.10 -12.79 -0.44
C GLU A 254 -11.03 -12.92 -1.52
N VAL A 255 -10.96 -11.94 -2.45
CA VAL A 255 -10.03 -12.01 -3.59
C VAL A 255 -8.58 -11.83 -3.16
N PHE A 256 -8.29 -10.90 -2.25
CA PHE A 256 -6.91 -10.59 -1.84
C PHE A 256 -6.39 -11.46 -0.66
N ALA A 257 -7.20 -12.36 -0.12
CA ALA A 257 -6.74 -13.34 0.86
C ALA A 257 -6.15 -14.57 0.15
N PRO A 258 -5.09 -15.18 0.69
CA PRO A 258 -4.70 -16.52 0.26
C PRO A 258 -5.86 -17.49 0.51
N ASP A 259 -6.21 -18.29 -0.48
CA ASP A 259 -7.24 -19.31 -0.32
C ASP A 259 -6.71 -20.58 0.39
N ALA A 260 -7.61 -21.51 0.71
CA ALA A 260 -7.25 -22.73 1.45
C ALA A 260 -6.29 -23.63 0.64
N GLU A 261 -6.37 -23.64 -0.68
CA GLU A 261 -5.49 -24.41 -1.56
C GLU A 261 -4.10 -23.80 -1.61
N GLU A 262 -4.01 -22.48 -1.75
CA GLU A 262 -2.74 -21.73 -1.69
C GLU A 262 -2.03 -21.90 -0.34
N VAL A 263 -2.79 -21.85 0.78
CA VAL A 263 -2.24 -22.09 2.12
C VAL A 263 -1.75 -23.53 2.27
N ALA A 264 -2.49 -24.53 1.79
CA ALA A 264 -2.09 -25.92 1.84
C ALA A 264 -0.85 -26.20 0.97
N GLU A 265 -0.80 -25.62 -0.23
CA GLU A 265 0.35 -25.70 -1.11
C GLU A 265 1.59 -25.05 -0.49
N ALA A 266 1.44 -23.86 0.08
CA ALA A 266 2.52 -23.14 0.75
C ALA A 266 3.14 -23.96 1.91
N ARG A 267 2.31 -24.59 2.74
CA ARG A 267 2.79 -25.52 3.80
C ARG A 267 3.56 -26.68 3.22
N GLY A 268 3.03 -27.32 2.18
CA GLY A 268 3.69 -28.46 1.55
C GLY A 268 5.03 -28.09 0.89
N ILE A 269 5.16 -26.89 0.31
CA ILE A 269 6.42 -26.39 -0.24
C ILE A 269 7.46 -26.19 0.87
N ILE A 270 7.07 -25.58 2.00
CA ILE A 270 7.97 -25.34 3.12
C ILE A 270 8.41 -26.68 3.75
N ASP A 271 7.47 -27.59 4.00
CA ASP A 271 7.77 -28.92 4.53
C ASP A 271 8.75 -29.69 3.63
N ALA A 272 8.54 -29.69 2.31
CA ALA A 272 9.44 -30.33 1.36
C ALA A 272 10.84 -29.69 1.37
N TRP A 273 10.90 -28.36 1.49
CA TRP A 273 12.15 -27.63 1.55
C TRP A 273 12.96 -27.94 2.83
N GLU A 274 12.32 -27.93 4.00
CA GLU A 274 12.96 -28.23 5.28
C GLU A 274 13.48 -29.68 5.35
N ASN A 275 12.75 -30.61 4.74
CA ASN A 275 13.18 -32.02 4.62
C ASN A 275 14.23 -32.27 3.53
N GLY A 276 14.55 -31.27 2.72
CA GLY A 276 15.44 -31.40 1.55
C GLY A 276 16.94 -31.35 1.83
N ASN A 277 17.38 -31.40 3.10
CA ASN A 277 18.79 -31.47 3.54
C ASN A 277 19.71 -30.35 2.96
N GLY A 278 19.19 -29.17 2.68
CA GLY A 278 19.99 -28.01 2.24
C GLY A 278 20.52 -28.12 0.80
N SER A 279 19.90 -28.93 -0.05
CA SER A 279 20.32 -29.17 -1.44
C SER A 279 20.14 -27.95 -2.37
N GLY A 280 19.53 -26.85 -1.91
CA GLY A 280 19.25 -25.66 -2.72
C GLY A 280 18.09 -25.83 -3.72
N VAL A 281 17.65 -27.07 -3.97
CA VAL A 281 16.53 -27.44 -4.85
C VAL A 281 15.86 -28.68 -4.29
N VAL A 282 14.53 -28.70 -4.21
CA VAL A 282 13.75 -29.89 -3.83
C VAL A 282 12.63 -30.14 -4.84
N THR A 283 11.98 -31.28 -4.74
CA THR A 283 10.80 -31.60 -5.56
C THR A 283 9.55 -31.66 -4.69
N TYR A 284 8.50 -30.93 -5.07
CA TYR A 284 7.19 -30.99 -4.44
C TYR A 284 6.13 -31.21 -5.53
N GLN A 285 5.31 -32.26 -5.42
CA GLN A 285 4.27 -32.63 -6.39
C GLN A 285 4.75 -32.65 -7.85
N GLY A 286 5.99 -33.15 -8.09
CA GLY A 286 6.59 -33.24 -9.42
C GLY A 286 7.15 -31.93 -9.99
N ARG A 287 7.09 -30.84 -9.24
CA ARG A 287 7.65 -29.52 -9.60
C ARG A 287 8.96 -29.27 -8.85
N MET A 288 9.89 -28.62 -9.54
CA MET A 288 11.14 -28.14 -8.94
C MET A 288 10.87 -26.93 -8.07
N ILE A 289 11.29 -26.97 -6.81
CA ILE A 289 11.17 -25.91 -5.83
C ILE A 289 12.54 -25.33 -5.54
N GLU A 290 12.68 -24.04 -5.68
CA GLU A 290 13.84 -23.23 -5.38
C GLU A 290 13.51 -22.22 -4.28
N ASN A 291 14.49 -21.49 -3.77
CA ASN A 291 14.33 -20.53 -2.68
C ASN A 291 13.22 -19.50 -2.94
N LEU A 292 13.08 -19.01 -4.17
CA LEU A 292 12.03 -18.03 -4.54
C LEU A 292 10.60 -18.58 -4.29
N HIS A 293 10.37 -19.88 -4.48
CA HIS A 293 9.07 -20.51 -4.22
C HIS A 293 8.81 -20.60 -2.71
N VAL A 294 9.87 -20.85 -1.93
CA VAL A 294 9.79 -20.89 -0.46
C VAL A 294 9.48 -19.51 0.11
N ASP A 295 10.10 -18.46 -0.40
CA ASP A 295 9.84 -17.09 0.03
C ASP A 295 8.40 -16.68 -0.28
N THR A 296 7.88 -17.06 -1.45
CA THR A 296 6.47 -16.85 -1.82
C THR A 296 5.54 -17.63 -0.87
N ALA A 297 5.84 -18.89 -0.57
CA ALA A 297 5.07 -19.72 0.33
C ALA A 297 5.04 -19.16 1.77
N ARG A 298 6.19 -18.71 2.28
CA ARG A 298 6.27 -18.05 3.59
C ARG A 298 5.43 -16.79 3.66
N ARG A 299 5.45 -15.97 2.60
CA ARG A 299 4.64 -14.76 2.53
C ARG A 299 3.14 -15.08 2.56
N ALA A 300 2.70 -16.10 1.82
CA ALA A 300 1.29 -16.53 1.81
C ALA A 300 0.85 -17.01 3.20
N LEU A 301 1.65 -17.83 3.88
CA LEU A 301 1.33 -18.27 5.24
C LEU A 301 1.30 -17.12 6.25
N ALA A 302 2.29 -16.24 6.23
CA ALA A 302 2.32 -15.08 7.11
C ALA A 302 1.11 -14.15 6.90
N MET A 303 0.65 -13.99 5.65
CA MET A 303 -0.56 -13.25 5.34
C MET A 303 -1.81 -13.95 5.90
N ALA A 304 -1.95 -15.27 5.71
CA ALA A 304 -3.06 -16.05 6.27
C ALA A 304 -3.12 -15.95 7.80
N GLU A 305 -1.99 -16.14 8.48
CA GLU A 305 -1.86 -16.01 9.93
C GLU A 305 -2.22 -14.59 10.42
N ALA A 306 -1.76 -13.56 9.72
CA ALA A 306 -2.07 -12.18 10.06
C ALA A 306 -3.58 -11.85 9.89
N ILE A 307 -4.25 -12.49 8.93
CA ILE A 307 -5.71 -12.37 8.75
C ILE A 307 -6.44 -13.10 9.88
N GLU A 308 -6.05 -14.34 10.20
CA GLU A 308 -6.66 -15.13 11.29
C GLU A 308 -6.51 -14.45 12.66
N ALA A 309 -5.37 -13.80 12.92
CA ALA A 309 -5.12 -13.10 14.19
C ALA A 309 -6.04 -11.89 14.44
N ARG A 310 -6.86 -11.47 13.47
CA ARG A 310 -7.81 -10.35 13.59
C ARG A 310 -9.22 -10.77 14.08
N GLY A 311 -9.55 -12.03 13.94
CA GLY A 311 -10.82 -12.64 14.40
C GLY A 311 -10.68 -13.09 15.80
#